data_fc1ab9f91fbfd6f7f06fd266f407e73e
#
_entry.id   fc1ab9f91fbfd6f7f06fd266f407e73e
#
_cell.length_a   1.000
_cell.length_b   1.000
_cell.length_c   1.000
_cell.angle_alpha   90.00
_cell.angle_beta   90.00
_cell.angle_gamma   90.00
#
_symmetry.space_group_name_H-M   'P 1'
#
loop_
_entity.id
_entity.type
_entity.pdbx_description
1 polymer ?
#
loop_
_entity_poly.entity_id
_entity_poly.type
_entity_poly.pdbx_seq_one_letter_code
_entity_poly.pdbx_strand_id
1 'polypeptide(L)'
;GLKVMQVIWLAGAGLLLSRCLAELFTVSRLHRKCRKITLNGTEVCILPEAEASYSFFGWIFISSDPHQRERLDDILIHEQTHVRQWHSIDMMAGEIICIACWLNPFAWWLKKEIGINHEFIADEQVMLAGFDKKEYQYHLIGVKHPNTAIANLYNNFSGLPLKKRITMLDKRR
;
A
#
# COMPACT_ATOMS: atom_id res chain seq x y z
N GLY A 1 8.80 39.88 -0.74
CA GLY A 1 9.30 38.60 -1.27
C GLY A 1 9.21 37.45 -0.26
N LEU A 2 9.92 37.53 0.90
CA LEU A 2 10.06 36.41 1.85
C LEU A 2 8.72 35.96 2.48
N LYS A 3 7.86 36.90 2.88
CA LYS A 3 6.54 36.62 3.45
C LYS A 3 5.61 35.91 2.46
N VAL A 4 5.69 36.28 1.18
CA VAL A 4 4.87 35.60 0.13
C VAL A 4 5.31 34.15 -0.07
N MET A 5 6.61 33.87 -0.09
CA MET A 5 7.14 32.52 -0.17
C MET A 5 6.73 31.65 1.03
N GLN A 6 6.77 32.20 2.23
CA GLN A 6 6.30 31.51 3.44
C GLN A 6 4.81 31.17 3.37
N VAL A 7 3.97 32.11 2.91
CA VAL A 7 2.54 31.88 2.75
C VAL A 7 2.27 30.76 1.72
N ILE A 8 2.96 30.80 0.58
CA ILE A 8 2.83 29.75 -0.46
C ILE A 8 3.24 28.39 0.11
N TRP A 9 4.37 28.33 0.83
CA TRP A 9 4.85 27.09 1.43
C TRP A 9 3.85 26.53 2.46
N LEU A 10 3.35 27.38 3.36
CA LEU A 10 2.35 26.99 4.35
C LEU A 10 1.05 26.51 3.72
N ALA A 11 0.58 27.19 2.66
CA ALA A 11 -0.62 26.81 1.94
C ALA A 11 -0.48 25.43 1.28
N GLY A 12 0.65 25.16 0.62
CA GLY A 12 0.93 23.86 0.00
C GLY A 12 1.06 22.75 1.03
N ALA A 13 1.81 22.97 2.11
CA ALA A 13 1.95 22.00 3.20
C ALA A 13 0.59 21.74 3.90
N GLY A 14 -0.21 22.77 4.13
CA GLY A 14 -1.56 22.65 4.71
C GLY A 14 -2.51 21.85 3.84
N LEU A 15 -2.46 22.05 2.51
CA LEU A 15 -3.26 21.27 1.55
C LEU A 15 -2.88 19.78 1.56
N LEU A 16 -1.57 19.47 1.56
CA LEU A 16 -1.10 18.08 1.61
C LEU A 16 -1.43 17.43 2.95
N LEU A 17 -1.29 18.16 4.06
CA LEU A 17 -1.66 17.66 5.39
C LEU A 17 -3.16 17.37 5.48
N SER A 18 -4.01 18.28 4.98
CA SER A 18 -5.46 18.07 4.99
C SER A 18 -5.87 16.85 4.16
N ARG A 19 -5.21 16.64 3.02
CA ARG A 19 -5.38 15.44 2.19
C ARG A 19 -4.97 14.18 2.96
N CYS A 20 -3.80 14.16 3.57
CA CYS A 20 -3.31 13.03 4.36
C CYS A 20 -4.28 12.69 5.50
N LEU A 21 -4.77 13.68 6.24
CA LEU A 21 -5.75 13.47 7.31
C LEU A 21 -7.09 12.92 6.78
N ALA A 22 -7.57 13.39 5.64
CA ALA A 22 -8.77 12.87 5.00
C ALA A 22 -8.61 11.40 4.56
N GLU A 23 -7.43 11.03 4.05
CA GLU A 23 -7.08 9.65 3.70
C GLU A 23 -7.07 8.75 4.94
N LEU A 24 -6.41 9.16 6.03
CA LEU A 24 -6.40 8.44 7.31
C LEU A 24 -7.82 8.27 7.90
N PHE A 25 -8.62 9.33 7.84
CA PHE A 25 -10.02 9.28 8.28
C PHE A 25 -10.84 8.28 7.46
N THR A 26 -10.63 8.25 6.15
CA THR A 26 -11.33 7.34 5.23
C THR A 26 -11.00 5.88 5.56
N VAL A 27 -9.72 5.53 5.74
CA VAL A 27 -9.30 4.17 6.12
C VAL A 27 -9.85 3.78 7.49
N SER A 28 -9.79 4.69 8.48
CA SER A 28 -10.35 4.44 9.82
C SER A 28 -11.86 4.23 9.78
N ARG A 29 -12.59 4.99 8.95
CA ARG A 29 -14.02 4.82 8.74
C ARG A 29 -14.34 3.50 8.06
N LEU A 30 -13.53 3.10 7.07
CA LEU A 30 -13.68 1.84 6.36
C LEU A 30 -13.48 0.66 7.30
N HIS A 31 -12.43 0.67 8.12
CA HIS A 31 -12.16 -0.38 9.12
C HIS A 31 -13.32 -0.53 10.12
N ARG A 32 -13.97 0.57 10.52
CA ARG A 32 -15.13 0.51 11.42
C ARG A 32 -16.39 -0.06 10.79
N LYS A 33 -16.50 0.01 9.46
CA LYS A 33 -17.69 -0.44 8.72
C LYS A 33 -17.52 -1.80 8.04
N CYS A 34 -16.29 -2.28 7.88
CA CYS A 34 -16.03 -3.54 7.18
C CYS A 34 -16.53 -4.76 7.97
N ARG A 35 -16.85 -5.83 7.25
CA ARG A 35 -17.14 -7.12 7.84
C ARG A 35 -15.84 -7.79 8.25
N LYS A 36 -15.66 -8.01 9.54
CA LYS A 36 -14.48 -8.69 10.09
C LYS A 36 -14.68 -10.20 10.08
N ILE A 37 -13.68 -10.92 9.63
CA ILE A 37 -13.59 -12.38 9.71
C ILE A 37 -12.19 -12.79 10.15
N THR A 38 -12.05 -14.00 10.68
CA THR A 38 -10.75 -14.56 11.04
C THR A 38 -10.33 -15.59 9.99
N LEU A 39 -9.17 -15.35 9.35
CA LEU A 39 -8.57 -16.28 8.40
C LEU A 39 -7.18 -16.69 8.95
N ASN A 40 -6.96 -17.99 9.09
CA ASN A 40 -5.71 -18.56 9.59
C ASN A 40 -5.21 -17.87 10.90
N GLY A 41 -6.15 -17.52 11.81
CA GLY A 41 -5.83 -16.85 13.07
C GLY A 41 -5.61 -15.33 12.97
N THR A 42 -5.74 -14.74 11.78
CA THR A 42 -5.59 -13.30 11.55
C THR A 42 -6.95 -12.65 11.29
N GLU A 43 -7.24 -11.55 12.00
CA GLU A 43 -8.44 -10.75 11.75
C GLU A 43 -8.25 -9.95 10.46
N VAL A 44 -9.18 -10.12 9.52
CA VAL A 44 -9.20 -9.41 8.24
C VAL A 44 -10.55 -8.75 8.00
N CYS A 45 -10.52 -7.64 7.30
CA CYS A 45 -11.68 -6.87 6.86
C CYS A 45 -12.05 -7.24 5.44
N ILE A 46 -13.26 -7.73 5.20
CA ILE A 46 -13.74 -7.99 3.83
C ILE A 46 -14.36 -6.75 3.23
N LEU A 47 -13.87 -6.39 2.06
CA LEU A 47 -14.36 -5.26 1.27
C LEU A 47 -15.13 -5.74 0.03
N PRO A 48 -16.46 -5.50 -0.05
CA PRO A 48 -17.27 -5.97 -1.16
C PRO A 48 -16.93 -5.33 -2.51
N GLU A 49 -16.43 -4.08 -2.49
CA GLU A 49 -16.19 -3.27 -3.69
C GLU A 49 -14.70 -3.03 -3.98
N ALA A 50 -13.80 -3.66 -3.21
CA ALA A 50 -12.37 -3.48 -3.44
C ALA A 50 -11.89 -4.42 -4.55
N GLU A 51 -11.17 -3.87 -5.52
CA GLU A 51 -10.54 -4.64 -6.60
C GLU A 51 -9.20 -5.24 -6.19
N ALA A 52 -8.59 -4.77 -5.09
CA ALA A 52 -7.32 -5.27 -4.56
C ALA A 52 -7.35 -5.37 -3.04
N SER A 53 -6.58 -6.31 -2.50
CA SER A 53 -6.29 -6.41 -1.07
C SER A 53 -5.17 -5.46 -0.69
N TYR A 54 -5.16 -4.98 0.53
CA TYR A 54 -4.11 -4.09 1.07
C TYR A 54 -4.10 -4.12 2.60
N SER A 55 -3.01 -3.67 3.19
CA SER A 55 -2.88 -3.52 4.64
C SER A 55 -2.52 -2.10 5.04
N PHE A 56 -2.95 -1.70 6.23
CA PHE A 56 -2.63 -0.39 6.81
C PHE A 56 -2.52 -0.49 8.33
N PHE A 57 -1.35 -0.16 8.87
CA PHE A 57 -0.96 -0.44 10.25
C PHE A 57 -1.19 -1.92 10.61
N GLY A 58 -2.07 -2.22 11.57
CA GLY A 58 -2.43 -3.60 11.96
C GLY A 58 -3.66 -4.16 11.25
N TRP A 59 -4.24 -3.47 10.28
CA TRP A 59 -5.48 -3.85 9.60
C TRP A 59 -5.18 -4.42 8.22
N ILE A 60 -5.73 -5.58 7.94
CA ILE A 60 -5.66 -6.22 6.62
C ILE A 60 -7.03 -6.16 5.98
N PHE A 61 -7.10 -5.64 4.78
CA PHE A 61 -8.31 -5.53 3.97
C PHE A 61 -8.20 -6.48 2.78
N ILE A 62 -9.17 -7.37 2.66
CA ILE A 62 -9.20 -8.37 1.58
C ILE A 62 -10.41 -8.10 0.69
N SER A 63 -10.18 -8.13 -0.61
CA SER A 63 -11.24 -8.05 -1.60
C SER A 63 -12.15 -9.27 -1.55
N SER A 64 -13.45 -9.06 -1.77
CA SER A 64 -14.40 -10.15 -1.93
C SER A 64 -14.44 -10.75 -3.35
N ASP A 65 -13.59 -10.28 -4.26
CA ASP A 65 -13.49 -10.79 -5.63
C ASP A 65 -13.26 -12.32 -5.61
N PRO A 66 -14.09 -13.11 -6.31
CA PRO A 66 -13.94 -14.58 -6.40
C PRO A 66 -12.53 -14.99 -6.89
N HIS A 67 -11.93 -14.26 -7.82
CA HIS A 67 -10.58 -14.55 -8.31
C HIS A 67 -9.48 -14.37 -7.26
N GLN A 68 -9.70 -13.54 -6.25
CA GLN A 68 -8.77 -13.39 -5.13
C GLN A 68 -8.97 -14.45 -4.04
N ARG A 69 -10.15 -15.11 -4.00
CA ARG A 69 -10.41 -16.16 -3.02
C ARG A 69 -9.58 -17.42 -3.26
N GLU A 70 -9.26 -17.74 -4.50
CA GLU A 70 -8.40 -18.88 -4.86
C GLU A 70 -6.92 -18.65 -4.45
N ARG A 71 -6.58 -17.40 -4.08
CA ARG A 71 -5.23 -16.92 -3.77
C ARG A 71 -5.10 -16.32 -2.37
N LEU A 72 -6.01 -16.66 -1.48
CA LEU A 72 -6.08 -16.03 -0.15
C LEU A 72 -4.79 -16.23 0.65
N ASP A 73 -4.11 -17.36 0.47
CA ASP A 73 -2.92 -17.68 1.28
C ASP A 73 -1.71 -16.83 0.87
N ASP A 74 -1.44 -16.65 -0.42
CA ASP A 74 -0.34 -15.81 -0.90
C ASP A 74 -0.60 -14.33 -0.61
N ILE A 75 -1.84 -13.86 -0.82
CA ILE A 75 -2.27 -12.50 -0.48
C ILE A 75 -2.13 -12.26 1.03
N LEU A 76 -2.58 -13.20 1.85
CA LEU A 76 -2.54 -13.07 3.29
C LEU A 76 -1.09 -12.96 3.81
N ILE A 77 -0.17 -13.78 3.30
CA ILE A 77 1.25 -13.73 3.67
C ILE A 77 1.87 -12.39 3.26
N HIS A 78 1.55 -11.91 2.05
CA HIS A 78 2.00 -10.62 1.56
C HIS A 78 1.56 -9.47 2.49
N GLU A 79 0.25 -9.38 2.77
CA GLU A 79 -0.32 -8.34 3.62
C GLU A 79 0.13 -8.45 5.09
N GLN A 80 0.24 -9.68 5.62
CA GLN A 80 0.78 -9.90 6.95
C GLN A 80 2.23 -9.41 7.08
N THR A 81 3.03 -9.51 6.02
CA THR A 81 4.39 -9.01 6.01
C THR A 81 4.42 -7.49 6.20
N HIS A 82 3.57 -6.75 5.50
CA HIS A 82 3.45 -5.31 5.69
C HIS A 82 3.07 -4.95 7.12
N VAL A 83 2.14 -5.69 7.72
CA VAL A 83 1.73 -5.46 9.12
C VAL A 83 2.86 -5.80 10.10
N ARG A 84 3.49 -6.97 9.96
CA ARG A 84 4.53 -7.44 10.89
C ARG A 84 5.79 -6.58 10.87
N GLN A 85 6.14 -6.02 9.71
CA GLN A 85 7.31 -5.17 9.53
C GLN A 85 7.00 -3.67 9.68
N TRP A 86 5.76 -3.32 10.05
CA TRP A 86 5.34 -1.94 10.30
C TRP A 86 5.57 -1.00 9.10
N HIS A 87 5.46 -1.51 7.88
CA HIS A 87 5.70 -0.74 6.65
C HIS A 87 4.85 0.54 6.58
N SER A 88 3.68 0.55 7.21
CA SER A 88 2.84 1.75 7.30
C SER A 88 3.51 2.91 8.04
N ILE A 89 4.38 2.63 9.02
CA ILE A 89 5.12 3.69 9.73
C ILE A 89 6.12 4.34 8.80
N ASP A 90 6.87 3.57 8.02
CA ASP A 90 7.85 4.09 7.06
C ASP A 90 7.16 4.94 5.98
N MET A 91 6.00 4.47 5.50
CA MET A 91 5.20 5.22 4.53
C MET A 91 4.67 6.53 5.11
N MET A 92 4.22 6.53 6.38
CA MET A 92 3.78 7.75 7.07
C MET A 92 4.96 8.72 7.30
N ALA A 93 6.13 8.21 7.66
CA ALA A 93 7.34 9.04 7.77
C ALA A 93 7.70 9.68 6.42
N GLY A 94 7.64 8.91 5.34
CA GLY A 94 7.80 9.41 3.97
C GLY A 94 6.78 10.49 3.61
N GLU A 95 5.51 10.33 4.02
CA GLU A 95 4.46 11.34 3.80
C GLU A 95 4.76 12.63 4.55
N ILE A 96 5.18 12.56 5.82
CA ILE A 96 5.58 13.74 6.62
C ILE A 96 6.75 14.47 5.95
N ILE A 97 7.75 13.75 5.45
CA ILE A 97 8.88 14.34 4.70
C ILE A 97 8.38 15.01 3.42
N CYS A 98 7.46 14.39 2.68
CA CYS A 98 6.87 14.99 1.48
C CYS A 98 6.07 16.26 1.80
N ILE A 99 5.33 16.30 2.92
CA ILE A 99 4.59 17.50 3.36
C ILE A 99 5.57 18.62 3.75
N ALA A 100 6.62 18.30 4.52
CA ALA A 100 7.61 19.28 4.94
C ALA A 100 8.46 19.82 3.78
N CYS A 101 8.77 18.96 2.82
CA CYS A 101 9.64 19.25 1.67
C CYS A 101 8.88 19.17 0.34
N TRP A 102 7.62 19.61 0.29
CA TRP A 102 6.73 19.34 -0.84
C TRP A 102 7.20 19.90 -2.18
N LEU A 103 8.02 20.93 -2.18
CA LEU A 103 8.66 21.49 -3.38
C LEU A 103 9.88 20.69 -3.84
N ASN A 104 10.38 19.76 -3.01
CA ASN A 104 11.56 18.98 -3.32
C ASN A 104 11.18 17.65 -4.01
N PRO A 105 11.50 17.44 -5.29
CA PRO A 105 11.17 16.22 -6.00
C PRO A 105 11.86 14.97 -5.42
N PHE A 106 13.01 15.12 -4.76
CA PHE A 106 13.71 14.01 -4.12
C PHE A 106 12.96 13.42 -2.93
N ALA A 107 12.16 14.23 -2.20
CA ALA A 107 11.30 13.72 -1.13
C ALA A 107 10.25 12.74 -1.67
N TRP A 108 9.62 13.08 -2.78
CA TRP A 108 8.65 12.24 -3.46
C TRP A 108 9.28 10.97 -4.04
N TRP A 109 10.47 11.11 -4.61
CA TRP A 109 11.22 9.96 -5.12
C TRP A 109 11.63 9.01 -3.99
N LEU A 110 12.16 9.53 -2.87
CA LEU A 110 12.50 8.74 -1.69
C LEU A 110 11.29 7.94 -1.18
N LYS A 111 10.14 8.60 -0.98
CA LYS A 111 8.90 7.92 -0.57
C LYS A 111 8.54 6.79 -1.52
N LYS A 112 8.66 7.02 -2.83
CA LYS A 112 8.40 5.99 -3.84
C LYS A 112 9.35 4.80 -3.71
N GLU A 113 10.64 5.02 -3.54
CA GLU A 113 11.63 3.93 -3.41
C GLU A 113 11.45 3.15 -2.10
N ILE A 114 11.03 3.80 -1.00
CA ILE A 114 10.65 3.11 0.24
C ILE A 114 9.49 2.13 -0.04
N GLY A 115 8.42 2.58 -0.68
CA GLY A 115 7.30 1.71 -1.05
C GLY A 115 7.74 0.52 -1.93
N ILE A 116 8.62 0.77 -2.93
CA ILE A 116 9.19 -0.28 -3.79
C ILE A 116 9.92 -1.34 -2.96
N ASN A 117 10.72 -0.92 -2.02
CA ASN A 117 11.47 -1.84 -1.18
C ASN A 117 10.53 -2.70 -0.30
N HIS A 118 9.46 -2.11 0.24
CA HIS A 118 8.46 -2.84 1.01
C HIS A 118 7.79 -3.95 0.21
N GLU A 119 7.44 -3.69 -1.06
CA GLU A 119 6.86 -4.71 -1.92
C GLU A 119 7.84 -5.84 -2.20
N PHE A 120 9.13 -5.52 -2.44
CA PHE A 120 10.14 -6.56 -2.63
C PHE A 120 10.29 -7.46 -1.41
N ILE A 121 10.20 -6.88 -0.20
CA ILE A 121 10.25 -7.64 1.05
C ILE A 121 9.00 -8.52 1.19
N ALA A 122 7.81 -7.99 0.90
CA ALA A 122 6.57 -8.74 0.99
C ALA A 122 6.53 -9.88 -0.05
N ASP A 123 6.94 -9.62 -1.30
CA ASP A 123 7.06 -10.64 -2.35
C ASP A 123 8.06 -11.75 -1.97
N GLU A 124 9.17 -11.37 -1.34
CA GLU A 124 10.16 -12.34 -0.86
C GLU A 124 9.57 -13.29 0.19
N GLN A 125 8.77 -12.79 1.12
CA GLN A 125 8.16 -13.63 2.15
C GLN A 125 7.17 -14.62 1.54
N VAL A 126 6.44 -14.25 0.51
CA VAL A 126 5.58 -15.19 -0.25
C VAL A 126 6.43 -16.30 -0.88
N MET A 127 7.57 -15.96 -1.49
CA MET A 127 8.50 -16.96 -2.07
C MET A 127 9.09 -17.88 -1.01
N LEU A 128 9.49 -17.34 0.15
CA LEU A 128 10.02 -18.11 1.28
C LEU A 128 8.98 -19.04 1.90
N ALA A 129 7.70 -18.73 1.78
CA ALA A 129 6.60 -19.61 2.19
C ALA A 129 6.37 -20.81 1.23
N GLY A 130 7.10 -20.86 0.10
CA GLY A 130 7.10 -22.01 -0.80
C GLY A 130 6.10 -21.92 -1.96
N PHE A 131 5.53 -20.77 -2.23
CA PHE A 131 4.65 -20.58 -3.39
C PHE A 131 5.41 -20.64 -4.71
N ASP A 132 4.76 -21.16 -5.76
CA ASP A 132 5.36 -21.20 -7.09
C ASP A 132 5.53 -19.79 -7.64
N LYS A 133 6.76 -19.49 -8.07
CA LYS A 133 7.14 -18.16 -8.55
C LYS A 133 6.34 -17.71 -9.77
N LYS A 134 6.13 -18.63 -10.73
CA LYS A 134 5.41 -18.29 -11.98
C LYS A 134 3.94 -18.06 -11.69
N GLU A 135 3.34 -18.90 -10.87
CA GLU A 135 1.96 -18.75 -10.44
C GLU A 135 1.77 -17.42 -9.72
N TYR A 136 2.65 -17.06 -8.79
CA TYR A 136 2.60 -15.78 -8.09
C TYR A 136 2.77 -14.59 -9.05
N GLN A 137 3.68 -14.66 -10.03
CA GLN A 137 3.84 -13.61 -11.05
C GLN A 137 2.56 -13.44 -11.90
N TYR A 138 1.90 -14.54 -12.29
CA TYR A 138 0.60 -14.47 -12.98
C TYR A 138 -0.46 -13.84 -12.09
N HIS A 139 -0.43 -14.13 -10.80
CA HIS A 139 -1.31 -13.49 -9.82
C HIS A 139 -1.12 -11.98 -9.75
N LEU A 140 0.11 -11.51 -9.73
CA LEU A 140 0.42 -10.08 -9.73
C LEU A 140 -0.07 -9.36 -11.01
N ILE A 141 0.03 -10.01 -12.16
CA ILE A 141 -0.43 -9.46 -13.46
C ILE A 141 -1.97 -9.42 -13.53
N GLY A 142 -2.64 -10.39 -12.94
CA GLY A 142 -4.11 -10.49 -12.95
C GLY A 142 -4.82 -9.50 -12.03
N VAL A 143 -4.11 -8.83 -11.13
CA VAL A 143 -4.67 -7.76 -10.29
C VAL A 143 -4.87 -6.51 -11.16
N LYS A 144 -6.11 -6.26 -11.57
CA LYS A 144 -6.48 -5.01 -12.26
C LYS A 144 -6.31 -3.84 -11.29
N HIS A 145 -5.62 -2.79 -11.73
CA HIS A 145 -5.52 -1.56 -10.95
C HIS A 145 -6.89 -0.88 -10.82
N PRO A 146 -7.38 -0.64 -9.62
CA PRO A 146 -8.70 -0.06 -9.41
C PRO A 146 -8.76 1.44 -9.74
N ASN A 147 -9.91 1.87 -10.26
CA ASN A 147 -10.23 3.27 -10.53
C ASN A 147 -11.04 3.94 -9.40
N THR A 148 -11.01 3.40 -8.19
CA THR A 148 -11.78 3.92 -7.04
C THR A 148 -10.97 4.89 -6.18
N ALA A 149 -11.64 5.68 -5.31
CA ALA A 149 -10.99 6.59 -4.35
C ALA A 149 -10.01 5.85 -3.41
N ILE A 150 -10.29 4.58 -3.12
CA ILE A 150 -9.42 3.68 -2.32
C ILE A 150 -8.16 3.31 -3.12
N ALA A 151 -8.28 3.15 -4.45
CA ALA A 151 -7.14 2.93 -5.32
C ALA A 151 -6.20 4.12 -5.39
N ASN A 152 -6.75 5.34 -5.30
CA ASN A 152 -5.92 6.54 -5.21
C ASN A 152 -5.14 6.57 -3.90
N LEU A 153 -5.73 6.09 -2.79
CA LEU A 153 -5.03 5.86 -1.54
C LEU A 153 -3.89 4.83 -1.74
N TYR A 154 -4.20 3.66 -2.27
CA TYR A 154 -3.23 2.61 -2.53
C TYR A 154 -2.15 3.08 -3.51
N ASN A 155 -2.51 3.73 -4.62
CA ASN A 155 -1.55 4.26 -5.60
C ASN A 155 -0.70 5.40 -5.05
N ASN A 156 -1.21 6.20 -4.13
CA ASN A 156 -0.44 7.24 -3.45
C ASN A 156 0.55 6.68 -2.44
N PHE A 157 0.22 5.54 -1.81
CA PHE A 157 1.08 4.88 -0.81
C PHE A 157 1.91 3.73 -1.39
N SER A 158 1.47 3.04 -2.43
CA SER A 158 2.15 1.84 -2.96
C SER A 158 2.20 1.72 -4.49
N GLY A 159 1.89 2.80 -5.25
CA GLY A 159 1.83 2.82 -6.72
C GLY A 159 3.09 2.39 -7.44
N LEU A 160 3.34 1.08 -7.45
CA LEU A 160 4.56 0.47 -7.94
C LEU A 160 4.42 -0.06 -9.35
N PRO A 161 5.43 0.17 -10.18
CA PRO A 161 5.49 -0.50 -11.46
C PRO A 161 5.61 -2.01 -11.21
N LEU A 162 4.55 -2.75 -11.46
CA LEU A 162 4.48 -4.21 -11.48
C LEU A 162 5.72 -4.83 -12.16
N LYS A 163 6.22 -4.18 -13.23
CA LYS A 163 7.46 -4.58 -13.92
C LYS A 163 8.67 -4.68 -12.98
N LYS A 164 8.84 -3.76 -12.01
CA LYS A 164 9.98 -3.82 -11.07
C LYS A 164 9.86 -5.04 -10.15
N ARG A 165 8.65 -5.37 -9.66
CA ARG A 165 8.40 -6.54 -8.81
C ARG A 165 8.71 -7.84 -9.56
N ILE A 166 8.16 -8.01 -10.77
CA ILE A 166 8.41 -9.18 -11.60
C ILE A 166 9.91 -9.34 -11.91
N THR A 167 10.59 -8.24 -12.32
CA THR A 167 12.02 -8.28 -12.60
C THR A 167 12.85 -8.65 -11.36
N MET A 168 12.43 -8.21 -10.16
CA MET A 168 13.14 -8.54 -8.93
C MET A 168 12.95 -10.01 -8.55
N LEU A 169 11.73 -10.55 -8.68
CA LEU A 169 11.46 -11.97 -8.51
C LEU A 169 12.29 -12.84 -9.48
N ASP A 170 12.53 -12.38 -10.70
CA ASP A 170 13.34 -13.13 -11.70
C ASP A 170 14.84 -13.15 -11.38
N LYS A 171 15.37 -12.09 -10.75
CA LYS A 171 16.78 -12.01 -10.35
C LYS A 171 17.14 -12.92 -9.18
N ARG A 172 16.17 -13.33 -8.38
CA ARG A 172 16.37 -14.25 -7.26
C ARG A 172 16.30 -15.70 -7.77
N ARG A 173 17.42 -16.37 -7.73
CA ARG A 173 17.58 -17.82 -7.99
C ARG A 173 17.37 -18.58 -6.71
#